data_ef64cb5830322f38531a1e64cf8c7a8a
#
_entry.id   ef64cb5830322f38531a1e64cf8c7a8a
#
_cell.length_a   1.000
_cell.length_b   1.000
_cell.length_c   1.000
_cell.angle_alpha   90.00
_cell.angle_beta   90.00
_cell.angle_gamma   90.00
#
_symmetry.space_group_name_H-M   'P 1'
#
loop_
_entity.id
_entity.type
_entity.pdbx_description
1 polymer ?
#
loop_
_entity_poly.entity_id
_entity_poly.type
_entity_poly.pdbx_seq_one_letter_code
_entity_poly.pdbx_strand_id
1 'polypeptide(L)'
;MTLYTALVTIAKTSAPMTPFVCDDIYRNLVCSLDKNAPVSVHLCDFPTVDEKLIDKHLEEEMDTVLTGVTLGRAARNAANIKNRQPISKIMVKGDKTLEPMYADIVKDELNIKEISLIDNPDHFTSYTFKP
;
A
#
# COMPACT_ATOMS: atom_id res chain seq x y z
N MET A 1 14.82 7.35 -2.57
CA MET A 1 14.36 8.44 -3.44
C MET A 1 12.84 8.54 -3.54
N THR A 2 12.12 7.45 -3.70
CA THR A 2 10.66 7.43 -3.93
C THR A 2 9.85 8.17 -2.84
N LEU A 3 10.14 7.92 -1.57
CA LEU A 3 9.42 8.55 -0.45
C LEU A 3 9.62 10.08 -0.41
N TYR A 4 10.84 10.53 -0.63
CA TYR A 4 11.15 11.97 -0.70
C TYR A 4 10.35 12.66 -1.81
N THR A 5 10.39 12.10 -3.02
CA THR A 5 9.64 12.64 -4.17
C THR A 5 8.14 12.66 -3.90
N ALA A 6 7.60 11.58 -3.33
CA ALA A 6 6.18 11.51 -2.98
C ALA A 6 5.80 12.58 -1.95
N LEU A 7 6.57 12.73 -0.87
CA LEU A 7 6.28 13.73 0.18
C LEU A 7 6.36 15.17 -0.34
N VAL A 8 7.37 15.49 -1.16
CA VAL A 8 7.52 16.82 -1.75
C VAL A 8 6.37 17.10 -2.73
N THR A 9 5.98 16.12 -3.53
CA THR A 9 4.85 16.26 -4.46
C THR A 9 3.54 16.44 -3.71
N ILE A 10 3.30 15.67 -2.66
CA ILE A 10 2.11 15.82 -1.80
C ILE A 10 2.09 17.20 -1.15
N ALA A 11 3.22 17.67 -0.61
CA ALA A 11 3.30 18.99 0.00
C ALA A 11 2.96 20.10 -1.00
N LYS A 12 3.51 20.04 -2.22
CA LYS A 12 3.20 21.01 -3.29
C LYS A 12 1.74 20.96 -3.73
N THR A 13 1.17 19.75 -3.87
CA THR A 13 -0.23 19.57 -4.31
C THR A 13 -1.22 20.01 -3.25
N SER A 14 -0.93 19.77 -1.96
CA SER A 14 -1.82 20.08 -0.86
C SER A 14 -1.65 21.50 -0.30
N ALA A 15 -0.61 22.23 -0.73
CA ALA A 15 -0.32 23.58 -0.26
C ALA A 15 -1.52 24.57 -0.34
N PRO A 16 -2.38 24.55 -1.36
CA PRO A 16 -3.56 25.41 -1.41
C PRO A 16 -4.59 25.11 -0.31
N MET A 17 -4.63 23.87 0.18
CA MET A 17 -5.58 23.43 1.21
C MET A 17 -5.02 23.56 2.63
N THR A 18 -3.75 23.21 2.82
CA THR A 18 -3.06 23.19 4.12
C THR A 18 -1.73 23.95 4.04
N PRO A 19 -1.78 25.30 3.90
CA PRO A 19 -0.62 26.10 3.53
C PRO A 19 0.52 26.01 4.55
N PHE A 20 0.23 26.10 5.83
CA PHE A 20 1.27 26.15 6.87
C PHE A 20 2.01 24.82 7.04
N VAL A 21 1.27 23.71 7.08
CA VAL A 21 1.85 22.38 7.24
C VAL A 21 2.68 22.00 6.01
N CYS A 22 2.18 22.31 4.82
CA CYS A 22 2.90 22.01 3.58
C CYS A 22 4.17 22.84 3.44
N ASP A 23 4.15 24.10 3.86
CA ASP A 23 5.34 24.96 3.84
C ASP A 23 6.39 24.46 4.85
N ASP A 24 5.98 24.03 6.02
CA ASP A 24 6.90 23.47 7.02
C ASP A 24 7.54 22.16 6.52
N ILE A 25 6.75 21.25 5.97
CA ILE A 25 7.26 20.01 5.34
C ILE A 25 8.25 20.35 4.23
N TYR A 26 7.90 21.27 3.34
CA TYR A 26 8.75 21.66 2.22
C TYR A 26 10.08 22.26 2.69
N ARG A 27 10.05 23.17 3.65
CA ARG A 27 11.26 23.78 4.22
C ARG A 27 12.16 22.74 4.85
N ASN A 28 11.62 21.81 5.59
CA ASN A 28 12.39 20.76 6.25
C ASN A 28 12.98 19.77 5.25
N LEU A 29 12.26 19.40 4.20
CA LEU A 29 12.72 18.40 3.22
C LEU A 29 13.58 19.00 2.10
N VAL A 30 13.22 20.19 1.59
CA VAL A 30 13.86 20.75 0.40
C VAL A 30 14.85 21.85 0.76
N CYS A 31 14.42 22.89 1.49
CA CYS A 31 15.32 24.03 1.78
C CYS A 31 16.49 23.67 2.72
N SER A 32 16.34 22.60 3.50
CA SER A 32 17.44 22.09 4.33
C SER A 32 18.57 21.46 3.51
N LEU A 33 18.24 20.90 2.33
CA LEU A 33 19.18 20.20 1.44
C LEU A 33 19.66 21.05 0.28
N ASP A 34 18.77 21.87 -0.29
CA ASP A 34 19.06 22.74 -1.43
C ASP A 34 18.77 24.21 -1.07
N LYS A 35 19.85 24.96 -0.89
CA LYS A 35 19.79 26.41 -0.58
C LYS A 35 19.35 27.28 -1.76
N ASN A 36 19.36 26.74 -2.98
CA ASN A 36 18.89 27.44 -4.19
C ASN A 36 17.41 27.20 -4.47
N ALA A 37 16.78 26.30 -3.74
CA ALA A 37 15.35 26.05 -3.86
C ALA A 37 14.53 27.28 -3.40
N PRO A 38 13.31 27.47 -3.93
CA PRO A 38 12.39 28.49 -3.43
C PRO A 38 12.24 28.39 -1.92
N VAL A 39 12.21 29.53 -1.22
CA VAL A 39 12.16 29.59 0.25
C VAL A 39 10.83 29.12 0.84
N SER A 40 9.81 28.92 0.01
CA SER A 40 8.49 28.47 0.39
C SER A 40 7.87 27.61 -0.69
N VAL A 41 7.05 26.63 -0.29
CA VAL A 41 6.27 25.79 -1.20
C VAL A 41 5.35 26.60 -2.10
N HIS A 42 4.88 27.75 -1.64
CA HIS A 42 3.98 28.63 -2.37
C HIS A 42 4.64 29.39 -3.53
N LEU A 43 5.96 29.36 -3.59
CA LEU A 43 6.75 29.91 -4.69
C LEU A 43 7.14 28.86 -5.74
N CYS A 44 6.71 27.61 -5.53
CA CYS A 44 6.96 26.52 -6.45
C CYS A 44 5.83 26.40 -7.47
N ASP A 45 6.18 25.91 -8.66
CA ASP A 45 5.18 25.51 -9.64
C ASP A 45 4.38 24.31 -9.15
N PHE A 46 3.10 24.25 -9.54
CA PHE A 46 2.24 23.11 -9.24
C PHE A 46 2.78 21.86 -9.95
N PRO A 47 2.79 20.68 -9.28
CA PRO A 47 3.34 19.47 -9.86
C PRO A 47 2.60 19.05 -11.14
N THR A 48 3.36 18.70 -12.15
CA THR A 48 2.85 18.10 -13.38
C THR A 48 3.01 16.58 -13.34
N VAL A 49 2.11 15.88 -14.02
CA VAL A 49 2.17 14.41 -14.13
C VAL A 49 3.35 14.02 -15.01
N ASP A 50 4.18 13.11 -14.55
CA ASP A 50 5.19 12.43 -15.36
C ASP A 50 4.65 11.07 -15.78
N GLU A 51 4.14 10.98 -17.02
CA GLU A 51 3.56 9.76 -17.58
C GLU A 51 4.57 8.60 -17.66
N LYS A 52 5.87 8.89 -17.64
CA LYS A 52 6.92 7.86 -17.69
C LYS A 52 7.02 7.06 -16.40
N LEU A 53 6.50 7.61 -15.30
CA LEU A 53 6.49 6.94 -13.99
C LEU A 53 5.24 6.07 -13.78
N ILE A 54 4.28 6.12 -14.70
CA ILE A 54 3.05 5.34 -14.61
C ILE A 54 3.32 3.95 -15.19
N ASP A 55 3.34 2.96 -14.32
CA ASP A 55 3.40 1.54 -14.69
C ASP A 55 2.06 0.87 -14.37
N LYS A 56 1.24 0.70 -15.41
CA LYS A 56 -0.11 0.11 -15.26
C LYS A 56 -0.08 -1.33 -14.79
N HIS A 57 0.94 -2.09 -15.20
CA HIS A 57 1.08 -3.47 -14.75
C HIS A 57 1.35 -3.54 -13.25
N LEU A 58 2.28 -2.71 -12.78
CA LEU A 58 2.56 -2.59 -11.34
C LEU A 58 1.32 -2.16 -10.54
N GLU A 59 0.55 -1.21 -11.06
CA GLU A 59 -0.68 -0.74 -10.42
C GLU A 59 -1.72 -1.86 -10.29
N GLU A 60 -1.95 -2.64 -11.36
CA GLU A 60 -2.88 -3.77 -11.37
C GLU A 60 -2.47 -4.89 -10.40
N GLU A 61 -1.17 -5.21 -10.34
CA GLU A 61 -0.64 -6.19 -9.39
C GLU A 61 -0.77 -5.72 -7.94
N MET A 62 -0.47 -4.45 -7.67
CA MET A 62 -0.64 -3.87 -6.34
C MET A 62 -2.11 -3.75 -5.92
N ASP A 63 -3.04 -3.50 -6.83
CA ASP A 63 -4.46 -3.52 -6.54
C ASP A 63 -4.94 -4.93 -6.14
N THR A 64 -4.41 -5.95 -6.81
CA THR A 64 -4.65 -7.34 -6.46
C THR A 64 -4.10 -7.67 -5.05
N VAL A 65 -2.90 -7.18 -4.71
CA VAL A 65 -2.31 -7.31 -3.37
C VAL A 65 -3.19 -6.63 -2.32
N LEU A 66 -3.62 -5.39 -2.55
CA LEU A 66 -4.48 -4.64 -1.63
C LEU A 66 -5.81 -5.36 -1.38
N THR A 67 -6.41 -5.89 -2.44
CA THR A 67 -7.64 -6.69 -2.34
C THR A 67 -7.39 -7.95 -1.51
N GLY A 68 -6.32 -8.67 -1.77
CA GLY A 68 -5.92 -9.86 -1.01
C GLY A 68 -5.69 -9.58 0.47
N VAL A 69 -4.99 -8.49 0.80
CA VAL A 69 -4.76 -8.06 2.19
C VAL A 69 -6.07 -7.68 2.88
N THR A 70 -6.94 -6.96 2.18
CA THR A 70 -8.25 -6.54 2.73
C THR A 70 -9.12 -7.75 3.05
N LEU A 71 -9.25 -8.69 2.13
CA LEU A 71 -9.99 -9.94 2.33
C LEU A 71 -9.36 -10.79 3.43
N GLY A 72 -8.05 -10.90 3.48
CA GLY A 72 -7.33 -11.61 4.52
C GLY A 72 -7.55 -11.03 5.92
N ARG A 73 -7.54 -9.69 6.05
CA ARG A 73 -7.87 -9.01 7.32
C ARG A 73 -9.33 -9.23 7.71
N ALA A 74 -10.26 -9.18 6.76
CA ALA A 74 -11.67 -9.47 7.01
C ALA A 74 -11.87 -10.91 7.50
N ALA A 75 -11.22 -11.89 6.87
CA ALA A 75 -11.26 -13.29 7.30
C ALA A 75 -10.68 -13.48 8.71
N ARG A 76 -9.54 -12.83 9.04
CA ARG A 76 -8.97 -12.85 10.38
C ARG A 76 -9.93 -12.28 11.44
N ASN A 77 -10.56 -11.15 11.13
CA ASN A 77 -11.53 -10.53 12.03
C ASN A 77 -12.75 -11.43 12.25
N ALA A 78 -13.27 -12.05 11.19
CA ALA A 78 -14.38 -13.00 11.29
C ALA A 78 -14.04 -14.23 12.15
N ALA A 79 -12.77 -14.69 12.10
CA ALA A 79 -12.26 -15.79 12.90
C ALA A 79 -11.78 -15.37 14.31
N ASN A 80 -11.89 -14.08 14.68
CA ASN A 80 -11.36 -13.52 15.93
C ASN A 80 -9.84 -13.76 16.15
N ILE A 81 -9.08 -13.85 15.05
CA ILE A 81 -7.63 -14.05 15.08
C ILE A 81 -6.94 -12.68 15.06
N LYS A 82 -6.17 -12.38 16.10
CA LYS A 82 -5.43 -11.10 16.19
C LYS A 82 -4.35 -11.01 15.11
N ASN A 83 -4.10 -9.81 14.55
CA ASN A 83 -3.08 -9.62 13.50
C ASN A 83 -1.67 -10.04 13.94
N ARG A 84 -1.35 -9.96 15.23
CA ARG A 84 -0.06 -10.39 15.79
C ARG A 84 0.11 -11.91 15.85
N GLN A 85 -0.97 -12.67 15.73
CA GLN A 85 -0.91 -14.14 15.79
C GLN A 85 -0.54 -14.67 14.42
N PRO A 86 0.60 -15.37 14.26
CA PRO A 86 0.99 -15.94 12.99
C PRO A 86 0.04 -17.07 12.58
N ILE A 87 -0.29 -17.14 11.30
CA ILE A 87 -1.09 -18.23 10.71
C ILE A 87 -0.16 -19.04 9.82
N SER A 88 -0.29 -20.37 9.87
CA SER A 88 0.54 -21.27 9.08
C SER A 88 0.25 -21.14 7.59
N LYS A 89 -1.04 -21.05 7.22
CA LYS A 89 -1.46 -21.08 5.83
C LYS A 89 -2.78 -20.36 5.62
N ILE A 90 -2.89 -19.62 4.52
CA ILE A 90 -4.14 -19.10 4.00
C ILE A 90 -4.41 -19.67 2.61
N MET A 91 -5.66 -19.99 2.35
CA MET A 91 -6.10 -20.48 1.05
C MET A 91 -6.91 -19.39 0.37
N VAL A 92 -6.53 -19.04 -0.84
CA VAL A 92 -7.16 -17.99 -1.64
C VAL A 92 -7.69 -18.60 -2.93
N LYS A 93 -8.95 -18.32 -3.24
CA LYS A 93 -9.50 -18.62 -4.56
C LYS A 93 -9.17 -17.46 -5.49
N GLY A 94 -8.46 -17.74 -6.58
CA GLY A 94 -8.11 -16.73 -7.57
C GLY A 94 -7.57 -17.35 -8.83
N ASP A 95 -7.82 -16.69 -9.94
CA ASP A 95 -7.39 -17.15 -11.27
C ASP A 95 -5.96 -16.70 -11.60
N LYS A 96 -5.39 -15.77 -10.82
CA LYS A 96 -4.04 -15.25 -11.04
C LYS A 96 -3.08 -15.73 -9.97
N THR A 97 -1.95 -16.25 -10.41
CA THR A 97 -0.80 -16.51 -9.55
C THR A 97 -0.03 -15.19 -9.34
N LEU A 98 0.05 -14.73 -8.10
CA LEU A 98 0.88 -13.57 -7.76
C LEU A 98 2.35 -13.91 -7.95
N GLU A 99 3.12 -12.98 -8.50
CA GLU A 99 4.58 -13.12 -8.51
C GLU A 99 5.13 -13.23 -7.07
N PRO A 100 6.24 -13.92 -6.86
CA PRO A 100 6.79 -14.17 -5.52
C PRO A 100 6.97 -12.90 -4.67
N MET A 101 7.38 -11.80 -5.30
CA MET A 101 7.58 -10.52 -4.63
C MET A 101 6.28 -9.96 -4.03
N TYR A 102 5.19 -10.03 -4.78
CA TYR A 102 3.88 -9.56 -4.31
C TYR A 102 3.26 -10.52 -3.27
N ALA A 103 3.48 -11.82 -3.44
CA ALA A 103 3.05 -12.81 -2.47
C ALA A 103 3.73 -12.61 -1.11
N ASP A 104 4.99 -12.22 -1.08
CA ASP A 104 5.72 -11.94 0.15
C ASP A 104 5.18 -10.70 0.88
N ILE A 105 4.79 -9.65 0.14
CA ILE A 105 4.10 -8.47 0.73
C ILE A 105 2.81 -8.91 1.44
N VAL A 106 1.99 -9.76 0.80
CA VAL A 106 0.75 -10.25 1.42
C VAL A 106 1.03 -11.10 2.65
N LYS A 107 2.07 -11.94 2.63
CA LYS A 107 2.48 -12.77 3.78
C LYS A 107 2.89 -11.90 4.97
N ASP A 108 3.70 -10.89 4.73
CA ASP A 108 4.19 -9.98 5.77
C ASP A 108 3.03 -9.17 6.38
N GLU A 109 2.16 -8.59 5.54
CA GLU A 109 1.02 -7.79 5.99
C GLU A 109 -0.03 -8.59 6.78
N LEU A 110 -0.22 -9.85 6.43
CA LEU A 110 -1.17 -10.73 7.10
C LEU A 110 -0.54 -11.63 8.14
N ASN A 111 0.78 -11.56 8.35
CA ASN A 111 1.53 -12.43 9.26
C ASN A 111 1.25 -13.92 9.01
N ILE A 112 1.46 -14.37 7.76
CA ILE A 112 1.21 -15.73 7.30
C ILE A 112 2.49 -16.34 6.76
N LYS A 113 2.65 -17.65 6.98
CA LYS A 113 3.83 -18.37 6.46
C LYS A 113 3.67 -18.81 5.00
N GLU A 114 2.46 -19.22 4.62
CA GLU A 114 2.20 -19.80 3.30
C GLU A 114 0.87 -19.33 2.72
N ILE A 115 0.86 -19.02 1.41
CA ILE A 115 -0.35 -18.74 0.63
C ILE A 115 -0.50 -19.87 -0.38
N SER A 116 -1.67 -20.50 -0.44
CA SER A 116 -2.02 -21.48 -1.46
C SER A 116 -3.20 -21.01 -2.27
N LEU A 117 -3.08 -21.11 -3.59
CA LEU A 117 -4.20 -20.93 -4.48
C LEU A 117 -5.01 -22.22 -4.55
N ILE A 118 -6.32 -22.08 -4.56
CA ILE A 118 -7.25 -23.20 -4.72
C ILE A 118 -8.25 -22.88 -5.82
N ASP A 119 -8.44 -23.84 -6.72
CA ASP A 119 -9.38 -23.71 -7.83
C ASP A 119 -10.83 -23.96 -7.38
N ASN A 120 -11.02 -24.87 -6.42
CA ASN A 120 -12.34 -25.26 -5.96
C ASN A 120 -12.46 -25.22 -4.42
N PRO A 121 -13.27 -24.29 -3.85
CA PRO A 121 -13.47 -24.17 -2.40
C PRO A 121 -14.38 -25.28 -1.82
N ASP A 122 -15.09 -26.06 -2.64
CA ASP A 122 -16.12 -27.01 -2.19
C ASP A 122 -15.58 -28.18 -1.35
N HIS A 123 -14.26 -28.37 -1.35
CA HIS A 123 -13.58 -29.36 -0.51
C HIS A 123 -13.23 -28.85 0.89
N PHE A 124 -13.42 -27.57 1.17
CA PHE A 124 -13.14 -26.99 2.48
C PHE A 124 -14.45 -26.80 3.24
N THR A 125 -14.60 -27.51 4.34
CA THR A 125 -15.71 -27.33 5.29
C THR A 125 -15.75 -25.87 5.74
N SER A 126 -16.86 -25.19 5.47
CA SER A 126 -17.14 -23.89 6.08
C SER A 126 -17.30 -24.11 7.58
N TYR A 127 -16.36 -23.64 8.38
CA TYR A 127 -16.52 -23.60 9.83
C TYR A 127 -17.48 -22.48 10.17
N THR A 128 -18.67 -22.81 10.55
CA THR A 128 -19.58 -21.89 11.21
C THR A 128 -19.15 -21.81 12.67
N PHE A 129 -18.52 -20.73 13.06
CA PHE A 129 -18.27 -20.47 14.47
C PHE A 129 -19.61 -20.28 15.17
N LYS A 130 -19.94 -21.15 16.09
CA LYS A 130 -21.03 -20.88 17.03
C LYS A 130 -20.59 -19.75 17.94
N PRO A 131 -21.44 -18.74 18.21
CA PRO A 131 -21.15 -17.65 19.12
C PRO A 131 -20.91 -18.14 20.55
#